data_4ad698ebaa787bd4ea6951507ab28315
#
_entry.id   4ad698ebaa787bd4ea6951507ab28315
#
_cell.length_a   1.000
_cell.length_b   1.000
_cell.length_c   1.000
_cell.angle_alpha   90.00
_cell.angle_beta   90.00
_cell.angle_gamma   90.00
#
_symmetry.space_group_name_H-M   'P 1'
#
loop_
_entity.id
_entity.type
_entity.pdbx_description
1 polymer ?
#
loop_
_entity_poly.entity_id
_entity_poly.type
_entity_poly.pdbx_seq_one_letter_code
_entity_poly.pdbx_strand_id
1 'polypeptide(L)'
;MTMANALDILAIAAHRDDVEQTCGGTLLKMAQRGYRTGILDLTQGEMGTRGTADERAREATEAAKILRVSWRHALDIPDGRVENTWENRLKVARVIREQRPRVVILPYLEGRHPDHYTTSKLGYEACFVAGLAKLDVEQALSIQHSAFSQSEAVEQATPGRPARTSDPTTVGASVGTGVDGIVEAHGFSRAERTPETAALAAEGLPAHRPFKIIYATLYYDIRPTFVVDITDQFETRFQSLIAYKSQFTDQEAGKDFFPAQADIHVRTEAMARFYGMMGGVTYAEPFLQKEVGLVEDLLQIPVKSI
;
A
#
# COMPACT_ATOMS: atom_id res chain seq x y z
N MET A 1 -0.22 14.72 -25.26
CA MET A 1 0.54 13.78 -24.41
C MET A 1 -0.25 12.50 -24.27
N THR A 2 0.23 11.43 -24.85
CA THR A 2 -0.39 10.11 -24.78
C THR A 2 -0.20 9.55 -23.36
N MET A 3 -1.27 9.34 -22.65
CA MET A 3 -1.35 8.82 -21.26
C MET A 3 -1.01 7.30 -21.19
N ALA A 4 0.00 6.85 -21.90
CA ALA A 4 0.27 5.42 -22.09
C ALA A 4 0.60 4.64 -20.80
N ASN A 5 0.92 5.33 -19.71
CA ASN A 5 1.35 4.70 -18.44
C ASN A 5 0.45 4.98 -17.22
N ALA A 6 -0.66 5.71 -17.37
CA ALA A 6 -1.54 5.98 -16.25
C ALA A 6 -2.23 4.70 -15.73
N LEU A 7 -2.42 4.61 -14.42
CA LEU A 7 -3.20 3.55 -13.79
C LEU A 7 -4.69 3.90 -13.81
N ASP A 8 -5.55 2.90 -13.98
CA ASP A 8 -6.98 3.06 -13.71
C ASP A 8 -7.26 2.95 -12.22
N ILE A 9 -6.57 2.03 -11.54
CA ILE A 9 -6.79 1.74 -10.11
C ILE A 9 -5.44 1.64 -9.40
N LEU A 10 -5.30 2.33 -8.29
CA LEU A 10 -4.18 2.22 -7.36
C LEU A 10 -4.68 1.78 -5.99
N ALA A 11 -4.27 0.62 -5.51
CA ALA A 11 -4.45 0.21 -4.13
C ALA A 11 -3.24 0.67 -3.29
N ILE A 12 -3.50 1.36 -2.19
CA ILE A 12 -2.48 1.80 -1.23
C ILE A 12 -2.64 1.00 0.05
N ALA A 13 -1.58 0.36 0.50
CA ALA A 13 -1.55 -0.49 1.67
C ALA A 13 -0.45 -0.07 2.65
N ALA A 14 -0.58 -0.45 3.91
CA ALA A 14 0.48 -0.27 4.89
C ALA A 14 1.62 -1.26 4.61
N HIS A 15 1.30 -2.54 4.41
CA HIS A 15 2.25 -3.64 4.27
C HIS A 15 2.02 -4.43 2.98
N ARG A 16 3.02 -5.23 2.63
CA ARG A 16 3.12 -5.93 1.35
C ARG A 16 2.17 -7.11 1.15
N ASP A 17 1.26 -7.45 2.01
CA ASP A 17 0.29 -8.53 1.86
C ASP A 17 -1.16 -8.07 2.08
N ASP A 18 -1.35 -6.83 2.49
CA ASP A 18 -2.67 -6.26 2.82
C ASP A 18 -3.62 -6.27 1.62
N VAL A 19 -3.12 -5.94 0.42
CA VAL A 19 -3.94 -5.87 -0.80
C VAL A 19 -4.43 -7.25 -1.20
N GLU A 20 -3.58 -8.26 -1.12
CA GLU A 20 -3.92 -9.64 -1.39
C GLU A 20 -5.00 -10.15 -0.43
N GLN A 21 -4.97 -9.67 0.81
CA GLN A 21 -5.95 -10.02 1.83
C GLN A 21 -7.29 -9.29 1.67
N THR A 22 -7.30 -8.08 1.10
CA THR A 22 -8.49 -7.20 1.12
C THR A 22 -9.19 -7.05 -0.22
N CYS A 23 -8.44 -6.80 -1.30
CA CYS A 23 -8.99 -6.46 -2.61
C CYS A 23 -8.23 -7.06 -3.81
N GLY A 24 -7.39 -8.08 -3.57
CA GLY A 24 -6.60 -8.73 -4.62
C GLY A 24 -7.46 -9.34 -5.72
N GLY A 25 -8.59 -9.96 -5.38
CA GLY A 25 -9.52 -10.50 -6.35
C GLY A 25 -10.15 -9.44 -7.25
N THR A 26 -10.47 -8.28 -6.66
CA THR A 26 -10.96 -7.11 -7.40
C THR A 26 -9.91 -6.58 -8.36
N LEU A 27 -8.65 -6.42 -7.93
CA LEU A 27 -7.58 -5.98 -8.82
C LEU A 27 -7.36 -6.96 -9.97
N LEU A 28 -7.35 -8.26 -9.69
CA LEU A 28 -7.26 -9.31 -10.73
C LEU A 28 -8.42 -9.21 -11.72
N LYS A 29 -9.66 -9.11 -11.23
CA LYS A 29 -10.85 -8.96 -12.08
C LYS A 29 -10.76 -7.71 -12.97
N MET A 30 -10.30 -6.59 -12.42
CA MET A 30 -10.12 -5.37 -13.20
C MET A 30 -9.00 -5.52 -14.23
N ALA A 31 -7.88 -6.15 -13.89
CA ALA A 31 -6.80 -6.45 -14.83
C ALA A 31 -7.29 -7.36 -15.97
N GLN A 32 -8.10 -8.38 -15.67
CA GLN A 32 -8.71 -9.26 -16.68
C GLN A 32 -9.70 -8.52 -17.62
N ARG A 33 -10.29 -7.41 -17.17
CA ARG A 33 -11.13 -6.51 -17.96
C ARG A 33 -10.33 -5.48 -18.78
N GLY A 34 -9.00 -5.54 -18.73
CA GLY A 34 -8.10 -4.66 -19.48
C GLY A 34 -7.74 -3.35 -18.77
N TYR A 35 -8.13 -3.15 -17.51
CA TYR A 35 -7.72 -1.99 -16.72
C TYR A 35 -6.30 -2.16 -16.19
N ARG A 36 -5.57 -1.07 -16.10
CA ARG A 36 -4.25 -1.03 -15.49
C ARG A 36 -4.38 -0.85 -13.98
N THR A 37 -3.96 -1.86 -13.24
CA THR A 37 -3.99 -1.85 -11.77
C THR A 37 -2.58 -1.68 -11.20
N GLY A 38 -2.48 -1.02 -10.04
CA GLY A 38 -1.22 -0.82 -9.32
C GLY A 38 -1.39 -1.01 -7.82
N ILE A 39 -0.27 -1.28 -7.14
CA ILE A 39 -0.17 -1.39 -5.68
C ILE A 39 0.94 -0.46 -5.20
N LEU A 40 0.65 0.33 -4.17
CA LEU A 40 1.62 1.10 -3.41
C LEU A 40 1.64 0.59 -1.97
N ASP A 41 2.74 -0.04 -1.58
CA ASP A 41 2.99 -0.41 -0.19
C ASP A 41 3.69 0.76 0.50
N LEU A 42 3.25 1.20 1.68
CA LEU A 42 3.86 2.34 2.37
C LEU A 42 5.15 1.95 3.09
N THR A 43 5.23 0.73 3.61
CA THR A 43 6.40 0.21 4.32
C THR A 43 7.04 -0.95 3.57
N GLN A 44 8.22 -1.36 4.00
CA GLN A 44 8.89 -2.55 3.48
C GLN A 44 8.57 -3.80 4.32
N GLY A 45 7.85 -3.64 5.43
CA GLY A 45 7.50 -4.71 6.36
C GLY A 45 8.69 -5.18 7.20
N GLU A 46 9.66 -4.29 7.44
CA GLU A 46 10.95 -4.57 8.08
C GLU A 46 10.85 -4.89 9.58
N MET A 47 9.75 -4.49 10.23
CA MET A 47 9.47 -4.83 11.64
C MET A 47 8.65 -6.11 11.80
N GLY A 48 8.32 -6.79 10.72
CA GLY A 48 7.53 -8.01 10.75
C GLY A 48 8.21 -9.13 11.56
N THR A 49 7.42 -9.87 12.35
CA THR A 49 7.89 -11.03 13.14
C THR A 49 8.48 -12.13 12.26
N ARG A 50 8.04 -12.22 11.01
CA ARG A 50 8.40 -13.26 10.04
C ARG A 50 8.91 -12.64 8.75
N GLY A 51 9.95 -13.27 8.18
CA GLY A 51 10.56 -12.84 6.92
C GLY A 51 11.37 -11.56 7.05
N THR A 52 12.26 -11.37 6.10
CA THR A 52 13.03 -10.13 5.92
C THR A 52 12.35 -9.20 4.92
N ALA A 53 12.72 -7.92 4.89
CA ALA A 53 12.23 -6.97 3.89
C ALA A 53 12.50 -7.46 2.45
N ASP A 54 13.68 -8.07 2.20
CA ASP A 54 14.03 -8.62 0.89
C ASP A 54 13.22 -9.85 0.50
N GLU A 55 12.94 -10.75 1.46
CA GLU A 55 12.06 -11.90 1.22
C GLU A 55 10.65 -11.42 0.88
N ARG A 56 10.09 -10.54 1.68
CA ARG A 56 8.77 -9.95 1.43
C ARG A 56 8.70 -9.17 0.11
N ALA A 57 9.82 -8.55 -0.34
CA ALA A 57 9.88 -7.90 -1.65
C ALA A 57 9.78 -8.91 -2.80
N ARG A 58 10.48 -10.05 -2.70
CA ARG A 58 10.38 -11.12 -3.71
C ARG A 58 8.98 -11.74 -3.73
N GLU A 59 8.41 -12.00 -2.57
CA GLU A 59 7.05 -12.54 -2.42
C GLU A 59 5.99 -11.59 -2.99
N ALA A 60 6.12 -10.28 -2.71
CA ALA A 60 5.27 -9.24 -3.27
C ALA A 60 5.34 -9.17 -4.82
N THR A 61 6.54 -9.39 -5.37
CA THR A 61 6.74 -9.46 -6.81
C THR A 61 5.99 -10.65 -7.43
N GLU A 62 6.06 -11.83 -6.81
CA GLU A 62 5.32 -13.00 -7.27
C GLU A 62 3.81 -12.82 -7.13
N ALA A 63 3.34 -12.28 -5.99
CA ALA A 63 1.93 -11.97 -5.78
C ALA A 63 1.40 -10.99 -6.84
N ALA A 64 2.16 -9.94 -7.17
CA ALA A 64 1.81 -8.98 -8.21
C ALA A 64 1.66 -9.61 -9.60
N LYS A 65 2.53 -10.58 -9.95
CA LYS A 65 2.41 -11.35 -11.20
C LYS A 65 1.14 -12.19 -11.23
N ILE A 66 0.82 -12.89 -10.14
CA ILE A 66 -0.39 -13.72 -10.03
C ILE A 66 -1.63 -12.84 -10.19
N LEU A 67 -1.68 -11.67 -9.56
CA LEU A 67 -2.76 -10.70 -9.66
C LEU A 67 -2.77 -9.89 -10.97
N ARG A 68 -1.77 -10.09 -11.86
CA ARG A 68 -1.60 -9.33 -13.12
C ARG A 68 -1.53 -7.82 -12.89
N VAL A 69 -0.93 -7.40 -11.77
CA VAL A 69 -0.76 -5.99 -11.44
C VAL A 69 0.29 -5.38 -12.37
N SER A 70 -0.03 -4.23 -12.97
CA SER A 70 0.81 -3.55 -13.95
C SER A 70 1.96 -2.76 -13.32
N TRP A 71 1.82 -2.40 -12.05
CA TRP A 71 2.79 -1.59 -11.31
C TRP A 71 2.70 -1.88 -9.81
N ARG A 72 3.83 -2.08 -9.16
CA ARG A 72 3.94 -2.17 -7.71
C ARG A 72 5.20 -1.48 -7.24
N HIS A 73 5.09 -0.73 -6.16
CA HIS A 73 6.20 -0.04 -5.53
C HIS A 73 6.01 0.00 -4.01
N ALA A 74 7.11 -0.01 -3.26
CA ALA A 74 7.11 0.21 -1.82
C ALA A 74 7.84 1.51 -1.50
N LEU A 75 7.26 2.33 -0.60
CA LEU A 75 7.93 3.48 -0.03
C LEU A 75 8.86 3.04 1.12
N ASP A 76 9.54 4.01 1.68
CA ASP A 76 10.49 3.89 2.80
C ASP A 76 9.90 4.42 4.12
N ILE A 77 8.58 4.43 4.27
CA ILE A 77 7.94 4.83 5.52
C ILE A 77 8.19 3.72 6.54
N PRO A 78 8.68 4.05 7.77
CA PRO A 78 9.02 3.03 8.75
C PRO A 78 7.82 2.15 9.14
N ASP A 79 8.01 0.83 9.11
CA ASP A 79 7.04 -0.17 9.53
C ASP A 79 6.73 -0.09 11.02
N GLY A 80 5.48 -0.28 11.41
CA GLY A 80 5.00 -0.12 12.78
C GLY A 80 4.88 1.35 13.23
N ARG A 81 5.23 2.31 12.39
CA ARG A 81 5.22 3.76 12.68
C ARG A 81 4.77 4.59 11.49
N VAL A 82 3.78 4.12 10.77
CA VAL A 82 3.17 4.94 9.70
C VAL A 82 2.52 6.17 10.34
N GLU A 83 3.01 7.34 9.99
CA GLU A 83 2.52 8.62 10.49
C GLU A 83 1.92 9.47 9.38
N ASN A 84 0.82 10.17 9.66
CA ASN A 84 0.19 11.10 8.73
C ASN A 84 0.87 12.47 8.77
N THR A 85 2.18 12.51 8.49
CA THR A 85 2.97 13.74 8.41
C THR A 85 2.80 14.42 7.05
N TRP A 86 3.21 15.71 6.96
CA TRP A 86 3.25 16.42 5.69
C TRP A 86 4.19 15.75 4.68
N GLU A 87 5.36 15.30 5.13
CA GLU A 87 6.34 14.61 4.29
C GLU A 87 5.76 13.32 3.69
N ASN A 88 5.15 12.47 4.52
CA ASN A 88 4.55 11.23 4.05
C ASN A 88 3.39 11.47 3.08
N ARG A 89 2.59 12.54 3.29
CA ARG A 89 1.57 12.97 2.30
C ARG A 89 2.20 13.38 0.98
N LEU A 90 3.32 14.08 1.00
CA LEU A 90 4.05 14.45 -0.22
C LEU A 90 4.60 13.22 -0.94
N LYS A 91 5.18 12.23 -0.22
CA LYS A 91 5.67 10.97 -0.82
C LYS A 91 4.53 10.24 -1.56
N VAL A 92 3.39 10.08 -0.93
CA VAL A 92 2.21 9.44 -1.54
C VAL A 92 1.61 10.29 -2.66
N ALA A 93 1.50 11.62 -2.48
CA ALA A 93 0.98 12.54 -3.48
C ALA A 93 1.83 12.56 -4.76
N ARG A 94 3.15 12.43 -4.62
CA ARG A 94 4.07 12.28 -5.75
C ARG A 94 3.70 11.04 -6.58
N VAL A 95 3.56 9.88 -5.95
CA VAL A 95 3.15 8.63 -6.63
C VAL A 95 1.79 8.79 -7.32
N ILE A 96 0.82 9.43 -6.67
CA ILE A 96 -0.51 9.70 -7.26
C ILE A 96 -0.37 10.59 -8.51
N ARG A 97 0.49 11.60 -8.51
CA ARG A 97 0.74 12.45 -9.68
C ARG A 97 1.48 11.72 -10.81
N GLU A 98 2.44 10.85 -10.48
CA GLU A 98 3.17 10.03 -11.44
C GLU A 98 2.26 9.00 -12.11
N GLN A 99 1.49 8.26 -11.30
CA GLN A 99 0.68 7.14 -11.77
C GLN A 99 -0.71 7.55 -12.25
N ARG A 100 -1.22 8.71 -11.86
CA ARG A 100 -2.49 9.32 -12.27
C ARG A 100 -3.71 8.38 -12.17
N PRO A 101 -3.92 7.69 -11.03
CA PRO A 101 -5.00 6.73 -10.90
C PRO A 101 -6.37 7.44 -10.96
N ARG A 102 -7.35 6.80 -11.61
CA ARG A 102 -8.75 7.23 -11.59
C ARG A 102 -9.45 6.86 -10.29
N VAL A 103 -9.12 5.67 -9.78
CA VAL A 103 -9.65 5.13 -8.53
C VAL A 103 -8.49 4.84 -7.57
N VAL A 104 -8.62 5.25 -6.32
CA VAL A 104 -7.72 4.84 -5.23
C VAL A 104 -8.49 3.96 -4.27
N ILE A 105 -7.90 2.80 -3.93
CA ILE A 105 -8.39 1.91 -2.88
C ILE A 105 -7.49 2.11 -1.66
N LEU A 106 -8.09 2.40 -0.51
CA LEU A 106 -7.41 2.59 0.77
C LEU A 106 -7.82 1.50 1.76
N PRO A 107 -7.03 1.22 2.80
CA PRO A 107 -7.49 0.45 3.93
C PRO A 107 -8.71 1.10 4.59
N TYR A 108 -9.52 0.31 5.28
CA TYR A 108 -10.66 0.84 6.03
C TYR A 108 -10.18 1.79 7.15
N LEU A 109 -11.05 2.71 7.53
CA LEU A 109 -10.78 3.79 8.47
C LEU A 109 -10.48 3.34 9.90
N GLU A 110 -10.88 2.13 10.24
CA GLU A 110 -10.69 1.49 11.52
C GLU A 110 -10.06 0.12 11.33
N GLY A 111 -9.29 -0.35 12.30
CA GLY A 111 -8.63 -1.64 12.19
C GLY A 111 -7.79 -1.97 13.41
N ARG A 112 -7.36 -3.23 13.51
CA ARG A 112 -6.52 -3.69 14.63
C ARG A 112 -5.10 -3.13 14.57
N HIS A 113 -4.58 -2.93 13.35
CA HIS A 113 -3.20 -2.46 13.16
C HIS A 113 -3.18 -0.94 13.02
N PRO A 114 -2.38 -0.22 13.83
CA PRO A 114 -2.28 1.25 13.74
C PRO A 114 -1.92 1.74 12.34
N ASP A 115 -0.99 1.09 11.67
CA ASP A 115 -0.55 1.47 10.34
C ASP A 115 -1.68 1.41 9.32
N HIS A 116 -2.64 0.46 9.42
CA HIS A 116 -3.75 0.36 8.48
C HIS A 116 -4.67 1.58 8.52
N TYR A 117 -5.18 1.96 9.70
CA TYR A 117 -6.06 3.13 9.78
C TYR A 117 -5.31 4.45 9.59
N THR A 118 -4.01 4.50 9.93
CA THR A 118 -3.18 5.66 9.63
C THR A 118 -2.93 5.79 8.12
N THR A 119 -2.66 4.67 7.43
CA THR A 119 -2.55 4.62 5.96
C THR A 119 -3.84 5.10 5.29
N SER A 120 -5.00 4.74 5.84
CA SER A 120 -6.28 5.21 5.34
C SER A 120 -6.38 6.73 5.35
N LYS A 121 -6.06 7.36 6.48
CA LYS A 121 -6.07 8.80 6.64
C LYS A 121 -5.00 9.50 5.79
N LEU A 122 -3.77 8.99 5.84
CA LEU A 122 -2.65 9.49 5.05
C LEU A 122 -2.96 9.47 3.56
N GLY A 123 -3.43 8.33 3.03
CA GLY A 123 -3.76 8.18 1.62
C GLY A 123 -4.90 9.10 1.17
N TYR A 124 -5.94 9.27 2.00
CA TYR A 124 -7.03 10.20 1.73
C TYR A 124 -6.53 11.66 1.61
N GLU A 125 -5.73 12.10 2.58
CA GLU A 125 -5.18 13.45 2.58
C GLU A 125 -4.14 13.66 1.47
N ALA A 126 -3.37 12.62 1.13
CA ALA A 126 -2.44 12.67 -0.01
C ALA A 126 -3.16 12.81 -1.35
N CYS A 127 -4.34 12.20 -1.53
CA CYS A 127 -5.17 12.42 -2.72
C CYS A 127 -5.60 13.89 -2.85
N PHE A 128 -5.89 14.56 -1.74
CA PHE A 128 -6.17 16.00 -1.75
C PHE A 128 -4.92 16.81 -2.11
N VAL A 129 -3.78 16.52 -1.46
CA VAL A 129 -2.49 17.18 -1.71
C VAL A 129 -2.05 17.03 -3.17
N ALA A 130 -2.19 15.84 -3.75
CA ALA A 130 -1.86 15.58 -5.15
C ALA A 130 -2.67 16.44 -6.14
N GLY A 131 -3.87 16.89 -5.75
CA GLY A 131 -4.73 17.76 -6.53
C GLY A 131 -4.42 19.26 -6.44
N LEU A 132 -3.46 19.69 -5.60
CA LEU A 132 -3.12 21.10 -5.41
C LEU A 132 -2.26 21.63 -6.56
N ALA A 133 -2.86 22.36 -7.51
CA ALA A 133 -2.20 22.80 -8.73
C ALA A 133 -0.98 23.72 -8.50
N LYS A 134 -0.98 24.50 -7.40
CA LYS A 134 0.12 25.44 -7.06
C LYS A 134 1.25 24.78 -6.26
N LEU A 135 1.10 23.54 -5.85
CA LEU A 135 2.09 22.81 -5.07
C LEU A 135 3.07 22.10 -6.02
N ASP A 136 4.34 22.46 -5.95
CA ASP A 136 5.42 21.65 -6.50
C ASP A 136 5.83 20.59 -5.46
N VAL A 137 5.43 19.35 -5.71
CA VAL A 137 5.64 18.23 -4.78
C VAL A 137 7.13 17.84 -4.69
N GLU A 138 7.87 17.92 -5.80
CA GLU A 138 9.30 17.60 -5.83
C GLU A 138 10.11 18.63 -5.05
N GLN A 139 9.82 19.92 -5.27
CA GLN A 139 10.45 21.00 -4.53
C GLN A 139 10.12 20.91 -3.03
N ALA A 140 8.86 20.62 -2.68
CA ALA A 140 8.43 20.49 -1.29
C ALA A 140 9.14 19.33 -0.58
N LEU A 141 9.33 18.18 -1.24
CA LEU A 141 10.10 17.04 -0.71
C LEU A 141 11.58 17.39 -0.52
N SER A 142 12.21 18.07 -1.48
CA SER A 142 13.63 18.45 -1.37
C SER A 142 13.88 19.41 -0.22
N ILE A 143 12.96 20.34 0.06
CA ILE A 143 13.04 21.25 1.21
C ILE A 143 12.95 20.49 2.54
N GLN A 144 12.06 19.50 2.64
CA GLN A 144 11.94 18.66 3.85
C GLN A 144 13.24 17.91 4.14
N HIS A 145 13.83 17.27 3.13
CA HIS A 145 15.11 16.55 3.27
C HIS A 145 16.25 17.48 3.69
N SER A 146 16.32 18.68 3.12
CA SER A 146 17.35 19.66 3.48
C SER A 146 17.22 20.17 4.91
N ALA A 147 16.00 20.41 5.37
CA ALA A 147 15.71 20.85 6.73
C ALA A 147 16.07 19.77 7.78
N PHE A 148 15.78 18.51 7.47
CA PHE A 148 16.12 17.38 8.33
C PHE A 148 17.64 17.21 8.48
N SER A 149 18.38 17.22 7.36
CA SER A 149 19.84 17.13 7.36
C SER A 149 20.53 18.26 8.13
N GLN A 150 19.96 19.47 8.08
CA GLN A 150 20.48 20.62 8.87
C GLN A 150 20.21 20.46 10.37
N SER A 151 19.06 19.93 10.77
CA SER A 151 18.73 19.69 12.18
C SER A 151 19.63 18.63 12.81
N GLU A 152 19.94 17.55 12.11
CA GLU A 152 20.89 16.52 12.56
C GLU A 152 22.34 17.07 12.70
N ALA A 153 22.76 17.92 11.77
CA ALA A 153 24.07 18.55 11.82
C ALA A 153 24.21 19.51 13.02
N VAL A 154 23.15 20.22 13.38
CA VAL A 154 23.12 21.11 14.57
C VAL A 154 23.10 20.31 15.86
N GLU A 155 22.38 19.19 15.93
CA GLU A 155 22.33 18.33 17.11
C GLU A 155 23.67 17.63 17.38
N GLN A 156 24.40 17.24 16.34
CA GLN A 156 25.76 16.69 16.44
C GLN A 156 26.83 17.74 16.77
N ALA A 157 26.60 19.01 16.45
CA ALA A 157 27.52 20.12 16.73
C ALA A 157 27.37 20.72 18.12
N THR A 158 26.37 20.32 18.93
CA THR A 158 26.19 20.84 20.29
C THR A 158 27.16 20.15 21.26
N PRO A 159 28.12 20.85 21.93
CA PRO A 159 29.08 20.23 22.84
C PRO A 159 28.36 19.59 24.03
N GLY A 160 28.64 18.32 24.26
CA GLY A 160 27.99 17.50 25.27
C GLY A 160 28.04 18.10 26.68
N ARG A 161 26.89 18.08 27.34
CA ARG A 161 26.75 18.29 28.79
C ARG A 161 27.61 17.22 29.52
N PRO A 162 28.39 17.58 30.54
CA PRO A 162 29.29 16.61 31.18
C PRO A 162 28.51 15.46 31.80
N ALA A 163 28.99 14.25 31.53
CA ALA A 163 28.44 12.99 32.01
C ALA A 163 28.52 12.89 33.54
N ARG A 164 27.43 12.54 34.18
CA ARG A 164 27.42 12.00 35.54
C ARG A 164 28.01 10.60 35.50
N THR A 165 29.09 10.42 36.21
CA THR A 165 29.74 9.12 36.43
C THR A 165 28.82 8.19 37.22
N SER A 166 28.52 7.02 36.69
CA SER A 166 28.22 5.80 37.43
C SER A 166 28.65 4.59 36.60
N ASP A 167 29.35 3.73 37.29
CA ASP A 167 30.28 2.65 36.95
C ASP A 167 29.74 1.54 36.01
N PRO A 168 30.63 0.73 35.42
CA PRO A 168 30.36 -0.02 34.19
C PRO A 168 30.04 -1.49 34.42
N THR A 169 29.18 -2.05 33.61
CA THR A 169 29.28 -3.49 33.28
C THR A 169 29.10 -3.68 31.78
N THR A 170 30.17 -4.13 31.20
CA THR A 170 30.40 -4.56 29.83
C THR A 170 29.41 -5.61 29.34
N VAL A 171 28.85 -5.40 28.14
CA VAL A 171 28.80 -6.47 27.11
C VAL A 171 28.88 -5.78 25.73
N GLY A 172 29.88 -6.17 24.95
CA GLY A 172 30.10 -5.66 23.61
C GLY A 172 29.14 -6.26 22.58
N ALA A 173 28.72 -5.43 21.66
CA ALA A 173 28.24 -5.87 20.37
C ALA A 173 28.75 -4.87 19.31
N SER A 174 29.56 -5.39 18.43
CA SER A 174 30.16 -4.70 17.30
C SER A 174 29.09 -4.21 16.32
N VAL A 175 29.06 -2.90 16.10
CA VAL A 175 28.30 -2.31 15.00
C VAL A 175 29.14 -2.41 13.74
N GLY A 176 28.73 -3.28 12.82
CA GLY A 176 29.24 -3.35 11.46
C GLY A 176 28.55 -2.29 10.60
N THR A 177 29.32 -1.28 10.22
CA THR A 177 28.96 -0.36 9.14
C THR A 177 29.03 -1.11 7.82
N GLY A 178 27.90 -1.41 7.23
CA GLY A 178 27.78 -1.95 5.86
C GLY A 178 27.05 -0.94 4.99
N VAL A 179 27.83 -0.25 4.18
CA VAL A 179 27.39 0.63 3.11
C VAL A 179 26.95 -0.19 1.90
N ASP A 180 25.91 0.33 1.21
CA ASP A 180 25.60 0.14 -0.21
C ASP A 180 25.51 -1.30 -0.76
N GLY A 181 24.29 -1.75 -0.86
CA GLY A 181 23.90 -2.85 -1.72
C GLY A 181 22.57 -2.57 -2.38
N ILE A 182 22.56 -1.72 -3.42
CA ILE A 182 21.42 -1.63 -4.34
C ILE A 182 21.39 -2.96 -5.10
N VAL A 183 20.58 -3.89 -4.64
CA VAL A 183 20.25 -5.08 -5.43
C VAL A 183 19.18 -4.64 -6.42
N GLU A 184 19.58 -4.41 -7.66
CA GLU A 184 18.66 -4.28 -8.78
C GLU A 184 17.89 -5.60 -8.92
N ALA A 185 16.64 -5.61 -8.46
CA ALA A 185 15.68 -6.65 -8.80
C ALA A 185 15.37 -6.50 -10.30
N HIS A 186 16.08 -7.25 -11.13
CA HIS A 186 15.79 -7.38 -12.54
C HIS A 186 14.40 -7.99 -12.70
N GLY A 187 13.43 -7.17 -13.12
CA GLY A 187 12.09 -7.66 -13.43
C GLY A 187 10.98 -6.63 -13.50
N PHE A 188 11.05 -5.55 -12.74
CA PHE A 188 10.18 -4.39 -12.98
C PHE A 188 11.07 -3.24 -13.42
N SER A 189 11.06 -2.98 -14.71
CA SER A 189 11.77 -1.91 -15.35
C SER A 189 11.58 -0.61 -14.56
N ARG A 190 12.67 -0.12 -13.97
CA ARG A 190 12.82 1.31 -13.75
C ARG A 190 12.50 1.92 -15.11
N ALA A 191 11.33 2.55 -15.25
CA ALA A 191 10.98 3.23 -16.48
C ALA A 191 12.17 4.14 -16.82
N GLU A 192 12.90 3.79 -17.88
CA GLU A 192 13.97 4.63 -18.38
C GLU A 192 13.36 6.00 -18.59
N ARG A 193 13.92 7.01 -17.91
CA ARG A 193 13.49 8.40 -18.09
C ARG A 193 13.81 8.75 -19.52
N THR A 194 12.80 8.73 -20.36
CA THR A 194 12.93 9.30 -21.71
C THR A 194 13.23 10.79 -21.59
N PRO A 195 13.86 11.43 -22.57
CA PRO A 195 14.06 12.88 -22.56
C PRO A 195 12.76 13.67 -22.31
N GLU A 196 11.63 13.13 -22.69
CA GLU A 196 10.28 13.69 -22.43
C GLU A 196 9.88 13.61 -20.95
N THR A 197 10.20 12.52 -20.25
CA THR A 197 9.98 12.40 -18.79
C THR A 197 10.95 13.26 -17.99
N ALA A 198 12.16 13.50 -18.51
CA ALA A 198 13.11 14.44 -17.92
C ALA A 198 12.68 15.92 -18.10
N ALA A 199 12.08 16.26 -19.24
CA ALA A 199 11.53 17.60 -19.47
C ALA A 199 10.29 17.88 -18.58
N LEU A 200 9.46 16.86 -18.31
CA LEU A 200 8.35 16.95 -17.37
C LEU A 200 8.81 17.12 -15.91
N ALA A 201 9.97 16.55 -15.57
CA ALA A 201 10.58 16.75 -14.25
C ALA A 201 11.12 18.19 -14.05
N ALA A 202 11.40 18.91 -15.13
CA ALA A 202 11.83 20.32 -15.08
C ALA A 202 10.65 21.30 -14.87
N GLU A 203 9.41 20.89 -15.20
CA GLU A 203 8.20 21.68 -15.00
C GLU A 203 7.39 21.26 -13.73
N GLY A 204 7.90 20.28 -12.96
CA GLY A 204 7.19 19.64 -11.84
C GLY A 204 6.09 18.69 -12.31
N LEU A 205 5.70 17.74 -11.45
CA LEU A 205 4.62 16.79 -11.73
C LEU A 205 3.26 17.51 -11.74
N PRO A 206 2.49 17.44 -12.85
CA PRO A 206 1.20 18.12 -12.93
C PRO A 206 0.20 17.57 -11.90
N ALA A 207 -0.59 18.46 -11.32
CA ALA A 207 -1.61 18.09 -10.34
C ALA A 207 -2.54 16.99 -10.88
N HIS A 208 -2.87 16.06 -10.00
CA HIS A 208 -3.83 15.00 -10.30
C HIS A 208 -4.68 14.70 -9.06
N ARG A 209 -5.99 14.64 -9.23
CA ARG A 209 -6.93 14.20 -8.19
C ARG A 209 -7.63 12.95 -8.66
N PRO A 210 -7.55 11.84 -7.91
CA PRO A 210 -8.32 10.64 -8.22
C PRO A 210 -9.81 10.95 -8.31
N PHE A 211 -10.47 10.32 -9.25
CA PHE A 211 -11.91 10.51 -9.45
C PHE A 211 -12.73 9.89 -8.31
N LYS A 212 -12.22 8.81 -7.71
CA LYS A 212 -12.94 8.02 -6.71
C LYS A 212 -11.98 7.48 -5.65
N ILE A 213 -12.37 7.56 -4.38
CA ILE A 213 -11.67 6.92 -3.26
C ILE A 213 -12.64 5.92 -2.63
N ILE A 214 -12.21 4.67 -2.52
CA ILE A 214 -12.97 3.59 -1.88
C ILE A 214 -12.12 2.90 -0.82
N TYR A 215 -12.74 2.21 0.11
CA TYR A 215 -12.07 1.59 1.24
C TYR A 215 -12.31 0.09 1.22
N ALA A 216 -11.25 -0.70 1.32
CA ALA A 216 -11.28 -2.15 1.48
C ALA A 216 -11.06 -2.52 2.94
N THR A 217 -11.73 -3.56 3.43
CA THR A 217 -11.65 -3.97 4.84
C THR A 217 -11.07 -5.37 4.99
N LEU A 218 -10.33 -5.59 6.09
CA LEU A 218 -9.70 -6.87 6.40
C LEU A 218 -10.35 -7.63 7.58
N TYR A 219 -10.72 -6.92 8.66
CA TYR A 219 -10.97 -7.59 9.95
C TYR A 219 -12.32 -7.31 10.58
N TYR A 220 -13.14 -6.45 10.05
CA TYR A 220 -14.35 -6.01 10.72
C TYR A 220 -15.59 -6.43 9.98
N ASP A 221 -16.55 -6.90 10.76
CA ASP A 221 -17.93 -7.07 10.30
C ASP A 221 -18.55 -5.69 10.12
N ILE A 222 -18.28 -5.08 8.97
CA ILE A 222 -18.86 -3.82 8.58
C ILE A 222 -19.85 -4.05 7.44
N ARG A 223 -20.94 -3.31 7.47
CA ARG A 223 -21.88 -3.31 6.35
C ARG A 223 -21.25 -2.55 5.17
N PRO A 224 -20.85 -3.23 4.09
CA PRO A 224 -20.28 -2.56 2.94
C PRO A 224 -21.32 -1.70 2.22
N THR A 225 -20.87 -0.68 1.50
CA THR A 225 -21.73 0.08 0.59
C THR A 225 -21.98 -0.67 -0.72
N PHE A 226 -21.04 -1.50 -1.12
CA PHE A 226 -21.15 -2.42 -2.24
C PHE A 226 -20.12 -3.56 -2.10
N VAL A 227 -20.32 -4.61 -2.85
CA VAL A 227 -19.38 -5.73 -2.96
C VAL A 227 -18.98 -5.94 -4.42
N VAL A 228 -17.79 -6.45 -4.64
CA VAL A 228 -17.34 -6.89 -5.97
C VAL A 228 -17.34 -8.40 -6.01
N ASP A 229 -18.11 -8.97 -6.94
CA ASP A 229 -18.08 -10.41 -7.22
C ASP A 229 -16.70 -10.83 -7.73
N ILE A 230 -16.06 -11.73 -6.99
CA ILE A 230 -14.74 -12.31 -7.28
C ILE A 230 -14.82 -13.84 -7.42
N THR A 231 -16.01 -14.38 -7.72
CA THR A 231 -16.22 -15.82 -7.75
C THR A 231 -15.18 -16.52 -8.63
N ASP A 232 -14.91 -16.01 -9.83
CA ASP A 232 -13.93 -16.57 -10.75
C ASP A 232 -12.47 -16.24 -10.39
N GLN A 233 -12.24 -15.27 -9.51
CA GLN A 233 -10.92 -14.80 -9.13
C GLN A 233 -10.45 -15.35 -7.78
N PHE A 234 -11.33 -15.97 -7.00
CA PHE A 234 -11.07 -16.33 -5.60
C PHE A 234 -9.82 -17.20 -5.45
N GLU A 235 -9.72 -18.29 -6.20
CA GLU A 235 -8.58 -19.21 -6.11
C GLU A 235 -7.27 -18.53 -6.53
N THR A 236 -7.28 -17.75 -7.61
CA THR A 236 -6.08 -17.04 -8.05
C THR A 236 -5.67 -15.95 -7.04
N ARG A 237 -6.64 -15.24 -6.44
CA ARG A 237 -6.38 -14.33 -5.32
C ARG A 237 -5.76 -15.07 -4.14
N PHE A 238 -6.30 -16.23 -3.77
CA PHE A 238 -5.73 -17.03 -2.69
C PHE A 238 -4.29 -17.47 -2.99
N GLN A 239 -3.98 -17.85 -4.23
CA GLN A 239 -2.60 -18.15 -4.63
C GLN A 239 -1.67 -16.93 -4.47
N SER A 240 -2.15 -15.71 -4.73
CA SER A 240 -1.34 -14.50 -4.50
C SER A 240 -1.07 -14.26 -3.02
N LEU A 241 -2.00 -14.58 -2.15
CA LEU A 241 -1.84 -14.48 -0.70
C LEU A 241 -0.78 -15.47 -0.18
N ILE A 242 -0.87 -16.74 -0.56
CA ILE A 242 0.08 -17.76 -0.11
C ILE A 242 1.45 -17.67 -0.81
N ALA A 243 1.61 -16.79 -1.79
CA ALA A 243 2.92 -16.46 -2.34
C ALA A 243 3.84 -15.82 -1.29
N TYR A 244 3.28 -15.22 -0.24
CA TYR A 244 4.00 -14.74 0.95
C TYR A 244 4.29 -15.89 1.91
N LYS A 245 5.19 -16.78 1.50
CA LYS A 245 5.56 -17.95 2.28
C LYS A 245 6.10 -17.60 3.66
N SER A 246 6.83 -16.49 3.76
CA SER A 246 7.33 -15.99 5.05
C SER A 246 6.22 -15.67 6.04
N GLN A 247 5.01 -15.31 5.56
CA GLN A 247 3.88 -14.92 6.39
C GLN A 247 2.87 -16.05 6.64
N PHE A 248 2.61 -16.87 5.62
CA PHE A 248 1.48 -17.81 5.57
C PHE A 248 1.89 -19.28 5.59
N THR A 249 3.14 -19.61 5.92
CA THR A 249 3.55 -20.97 6.26
C THR A 249 3.72 -21.14 7.75
N ASP A 250 3.54 -22.37 8.25
CA ASP A 250 3.72 -22.65 9.67
C ASP A 250 5.20 -22.46 10.06
N GLN A 251 5.44 -21.62 11.06
CA GLN A 251 6.75 -21.32 11.62
C GLN A 251 6.65 -21.19 13.14
N GLU A 252 7.75 -21.46 13.85
CA GLU A 252 7.79 -21.26 15.30
C GLU A 252 7.66 -19.78 15.69
N ALA A 253 8.27 -18.88 14.89
CA ALA A 253 8.15 -17.45 15.11
C ALA A 253 6.68 -16.98 14.96
N GLY A 254 6.11 -16.41 16.02
CA GLY A 254 4.78 -15.84 16.02
C GLY A 254 3.64 -16.87 15.91
N LYS A 255 3.85 -18.15 16.22
CA LYS A 255 2.84 -19.21 16.10
C LYS A 255 1.55 -18.93 16.88
N ASP A 256 1.64 -18.17 17.97
CA ASP A 256 0.49 -17.82 18.81
C ASP A 256 -0.34 -16.65 18.25
N PHE A 257 0.19 -15.91 17.27
CA PHE A 257 -0.45 -14.74 16.67
C PHE A 257 -0.94 -14.98 15.24
N PHE A 258 -0.24 -15.81 14.48
CA PHE A 258 -0.61 -16.12 13.11
C PHE A 258 -1.51 -17.36 13.07
N PRO A 259 -2.52 -17.39 12.19
CA PRO A 259 -3.32 -18.60 12.00
C PRO A 259 -2.46 -19.73 11.46
N ALA A 260 -2.80 -20.97 11.81
CA ALA A 260 -2.17 -22.13 11.19
C ALA A 260 -2.38 -22.11 9.66
N GLN A 261 -1.40 -22.53 8.89
CA GLN A 261 -1.48 -22.53 7.43
C GLN A 261 -2.74 -23.24 6.90
N ALA A 262 -3.13 -24.34 7.54
CA ALA A 262 -4.35 -25.06 7.19
C ALA A 262 -5.63 -24.24 7.35
N ASP A 263 -5.64 -23.26 8.27
CA ASP A 263 -6.80 -22.40 8.55
C ASP A 263 -6.91 -21.20 7.63
N ILE A 264 -5.82 -20.83 6.95
CA ILE A 264 -5.78 -19.57 6.16
C ILE A 264 -6.79 -19.62 5.02
N HIS A 265 -6.86 -20.74 4.30
CA HIS A 265 -7.83 -20.92 3.22
C HIS A 265 -9.27 -20.84 3.76
N VAL A 266 -9.56 -21.60 4.83
CA VAL A 266 -10.89 -21.64 5.43
C VAL A 266 -11.35 -20.25 5.89
N ARG A 267 -10.47 -19.48 6.53
CA ARG A 267 -10.78 -18.10 6.97
C ARG A 267 -11.01 -17.15 5.80
N THR A 268 -10.14 -17.21 4.80
CA THR A 268 -10.24 -16.37 3.59
C THR A 268 -11.52 -16.69 2.82
N GLU A 269 -11.84 -17.98 2.67
CA GLU A 269 -13.06 -18.45 2.01
C GLU A 269 -14.32 -18.04 2.79
N ALA A 270 -14.33 -18.21 4.11
CA ALA A 270 -15.46 -17.83 4.96
C ALA A 270 -15.82 -16.35 4.82
N MET A 271 -14.80 -15.46 4.81
CA MET A 271 -15.02 -14.03 4.59
C MET A 271 -15.56 -13.72 3.19
N ALA A 272 -14.97 -14.32 2.16
CA ALA A 272 -15.43 -14.10 0.80
C ALA A 272 -16.87 -14.60 0.57
N ARG A 273 -17.25 -15.74 1.18
CA ARG A 273 -18.62 -16.25 1.16
C ARG A 273 -19.59 -15.37 1.94
N PHE A 274 -19.18 -14.89 3.12
CA PHE A 274 -20.01 -14.00 3.93
C PHE A 274 -20.44 -12.76 3.15
N TYR A 275 -19.48 -12.10 2.49
CA TYR A 275 -19.80 -10.94 1.64
C TYR A 275 -20.45 -11.33 0.31
N GLY A 276 -20.16 -12.52 -0.20
CA GLY A 276 -20.83 -13.09 -1.36
C GLY A 276 -22.34 -13.25 -1.15
N MET A 277 -22.76 -13.71 0.04
CA MET A 277 -24.18 -13.81 0.41
C MET A 277 -24.89 -12.46 0.34
N MET A 278 -24.24 -11.37 0.75
CA MET A 278 -24.81 -10.03 0.69
C MET A 278 -25.06 -9.55 -0.74
N GLY A 279 -24.22 -9.97 -1.70
CA GLY A 279 -24.33 -9.61 -3.11
C GLY A 279 -25.07 -10.65 -3.96
N GLY A 280 -25.48 -11.80 -3.39
CA GLY A 280 -26.09 -12.90 -4.14
C GLY A 280 -25.14 -13.61 -5.08
N VAL A 281 -23.84 -13.71 -4.73
CA VAL A 281 -22.77 -14.40 -5.46
C VAL A 281 -22.02 -15.36 -4.55
N THR A 282 -21.13 -16.21 -5.11
CA THR A 282 -20.39 -17.18 -4.31
C THR A 282 -19.33 -16.54 -3.45
N TYR A 283 -18.50 -15.69 -4.04
CA TYR A 283 -17.41 -14.99 -3.37
C TYR A 283 -17.43 -13.51 -3.73
N ALA A 284 -17.25 -12.65 -2.73
CA ALA A 284 -17.14 -11.21 -2.96
C ALA A 284 -16.11 -10.56 -2.03
N GLU A 285 -15.60 -9.42 -2.47
CA GLU A 285 -14.81 -8.50 -1.66
C GLU A 285 -15.64 -7.27 -1.31
N PRO A 286 -15.64 -6.83 -0.03
CA PRO A 286 -16.44 -5.72 0.45
C PRO A 286 -15.72 -4.39 0.30
N PHE A 287 -16.50 -3.36 -0.05
CA PHE A 287 -16.00 -1.99 -0.17
C PHE A 287 -16.96 -0.99 0.48
N LEU A 288 -16.35 0.10 0.96
CA LEU A 288 -17.08 1.27 1.41
C LEU A 288 -16.70 2.48 0.57
N GLN A 289 -17.64 3.37 0.39
CA GLN A 289 -17.43 4.72 -0.11
C GLN A 289 -18.05 5.72 0.87
N LYS A 290 -17.40 6.87 1.04
CA LYS A 290 -17.92 7.96 1.88
C LYS A 290 -18.92 8.81 1.14
N GLU A 291 -18.69 9.00 -0.15
CA GLU A 291 -19.52 9.84 -1.00
C GLU A 291 -20.80 9.12 -1.39
N VAL A 292 -21.91 9.86 -1.40
CA VAL A 292 -23.19 9.36 -1.87
C VAL A 292 -23.14 9.23 -3.39
N GLY A 293 -23.51 8.06 -3.91
CA GLY A 293 -23.60 7.82 -5.35
C GLY A 293 -24.74 8.60 -5.99
N LEU A 294 -24.44 9.36 -7.05
CA LEU A 294 -25.46 9.95 -7.90
C LEU A 294 -26.01 8.90 -8.87
N VAL A 295 -27.30 8.68 -8.85
CA VAL A 295 -28.00 7.74 -9.72
C VAL A 295 -28.97 8.52 -10.60
N GLU A 296 -28.77 8.44 -11.91
CA GLU A 296 -29.65 9.07 -12.91
C GLU A 296 -30.83 8.17 -13.31
N ASP A 297 -30.63 6.86 -13.27
CA ASP A 297 -31.61 5.85 -13.65
C ASP A 297 -31.75 4.78 -12.55
N LEU A 298 -32.92 4.74 -11.92
CA LEU A 298 -33.19 3.80 -10.80
C LEU A 298 -33.09 2.32 -11.23
N LEU A 299 -33.32 1.99 -12.50
CA LEU A 299 -33.22 0.63 -13.01
C LEU A 299 -31.76 0.13 -13.10
N GLN A 300 -30.79 1.03 -13.05
CA GLN A 300 -29.37 0.71 -13.09
C GLN A 300 -28.74 0.56 -11.70
N ILE A 301 -29.50 0.73 -10.62
CA ILE A 301 -29.01 0.48 -9.27
C ILE A 301 -28.69 -1.02 -9.16
N PRO A 302 -27.42 -1.39 -8.88
CA PRO A 302 -26.96 -2.79 -8.89
C PRO A 302 -27.33 -3.52 -7.61
N VAL A 303 -28.61 -3.53 -7.25
CA VAL A 303 -29.12 -4.25 -6.08
C VAL A 303 -30.21 -5.24 -6.48
N LYS A 304 -30.20 -6.40 -5.80
CA LYS A 304 -31.27 -7.40 -5.87
C LYS A 304 -31.95 -7.44 -4.50
N SER A 305 -33.17 -6.99 -4.43
CA SER A 305 -33.89 -6.88 -3.15
C SER A 305 -34.64 -8.16 -2.78
N ILE A 306 -34.90 -9.05 -3.73
CA ILE A 306 -35.60 -10.33 -3.58
C ILE A 306 -35.04 -11.34 -4.58
#